data_564f64375961cd3977e681e1d9785a3e
#
_entry.id   564f64375961cd3977e681e1d9785a3e
#
_cell.length_a   1.000
_cell.length_b   1.000
_cell.length_c   1.000
_cell.angle_alpha   90.00
_cell.angle_beta   90.00
_cell.angle_gamma   90.00
#
_symmetry.space_group_name_H-M   'P 1'
#
loop_
_entity.id
_entity.type
_entity.pdbx_description
1 polymer ?
#
loop_
_entity_poly.entity_id
_entity_poly.type
_entity_poly.pdbx_seq_one_letter_code
_entity_poly.pdbx_strand_id
1 'polypeptide(L)'
;MGNLDYTQVLNKIENTRRFGNEPGVVVTAQVIKVLREKGKQKRIIPYIHVAGTNGKGSVCAFFSSILKKEHMRVGTFVSPHLVDFEERITVDGHMIPKEDVTRLGNYLLDIDFGIGLTMFDYCLAMALLYFEEQQCDYMV
;
A
#
# COMPACT_ATOMS: atom_id res chain seq x y z
N MET A 1 19.91 -9.69 6.66
CA MET A 1 19.54 -10.48 5.52
C MET A 1 19.89 -9.77 4.24
N GLY A 2 20.16 -10.51 3.16
CA GLY A 2 20.53 -9.91 1.88
C GLY A 2 19.42 -9.06 1.29
N ASN A 3 19.79 -7.95 0.66
CA ASN A 3 18.84 -7.13 -0.06
C ASN A 3 18.43 -7.81 -1.36
N LEU A 4 17.13 -7.91 -1.56
CA LEU A 4 16.55 -8.42 -2.80
C LEU A 4 16.44 -7.29 -3.82
N ASP A 5 16.60 -7.61 -5.10
CA ASP A 5 16.32 -6.66 -6.17
C ASP A 5 14.79 -6.54 -6.42
N TYR A 6 14.42 -5.63 -7.31
CA TYR A 6 13.01 -5.37 -7.64
C TYR A 6 12.26 -6.65 -8.05
N THR A 7 12.82 -7.43 -8.95
CA THR A 7 12.20 -8.66 -9.45
C THR A 7 12.03 -9.69 -8.33
N GLN A 8 13.05 -9.84 -7.49
CA GLN A 8 13.00 -10.76 -6.35
C GLN A 8 11.96 -10.33 -5.32
N VAL A 9 11.88 -9.03 -5.03
CA VAL A 9 10.88 -8.48 -4.11
C VAL A 9 9.47 -8.77 -4.64
N LEU A 10 9.19 -8.46 -5.90
CA LEU A 10 7.86 -8.71 -6.48
C LEU A 10 7.53 -10.19 -6.49
N ASN A 11 8.47 -11.05 -6.84
CA ASN A 11 8.24 -12.49 -6.84
C ASN A 11 7.85 -13.00 -5.45
N LYS A 12 8.53 -12.54 -4.42
CA LYS A 12 8.19 -12.95 -3.04
C LYS A 12 6.82 -12.46 -2.62
N ILE A 13 6.48 -11.22 -2.92
CA ILE A 13 5.18 -10.63 -2.57
C ILE A 13 4.06 -11.34 -3.34
N GLU A 14 4.23 -11.53 -4.65
CA GLU A 14 3.23 -12.14 -5.52
C GLU A 14 3.01 -13.63 -5.23
N ASN A 15 4.01 -14.33 -4.70
CA ASN A 15 3.91 -15.73 -4.36
C ASN A 15 3.43 -15.99 -2.93
N THR A 16 3.10 -14.96 -2.18
CA THR A 16 2.44 -15.13 -0.89
C THR A 16 1.03 -15.68 -1.10
N ARG A 17 0.47 -16.32 -0.08
CA ARG A 17 -0.86 -16.92 -0.18
C ARG A 17 -1.86 -15.87 -0.66
N ARG A 18 -2.66 -16.26 -1.65
CA ARG A 18 -3.71 -15.39 -2.19
C ARG A 18 -4.83 -15.15 -1.17
N PHE A 19 -5.08 -16.14 -0.32
CA PHE A 19 -6.07 -16.06 0.74
C PHE A 19 -5.42 -16.50 2.05
N GLY A 20 -5.45 -15.61 3.05
CA GLY A 20 -5.01 -15.97 4.39
C GLY A 20 -6.09 -16.74 5.15
N ASN A 21 -5.70 -17.32 6.28
CA ASN A 21 -6.62 -18.06 7.16
C ASN A 21 -7.43 -17.14 8.06
N GLU A 22 -7.00 -15.87 8.19
CA GLU A 22 -7.63 -14.89 9.07
C GLU A 22 -8.45 -13.87 8.25
N PRO A 23 -9.53 -13.31 8.82
CA PRO A 23 -10.26 -12.23 8.19
C PRO A 23 -9.36 -11.04 7.86
N GLY A 24 -9.56 -10.42 6.69
CA GLY A 24 -8.74 -9.31 6.22
C GLY A 24 -8.67 -8.13 7.21
N VAL A 25 -9.76 -7.86 7.91
CA VAL A 25 -9.80 -6.80 8.94
C VAL A 25 -8.80 -7.08 10.07
N VAL A 26 -8.70 -8.34 10.51
CA VAL A 26 -7.77 -8.76 11.56
C VAL A 26 -6.34 -8.59 11.09
N VAL A 27 -6.04 -9.00 9.86
CA VAL A 27 -4.69 -8.88 9.29
C VAL A 27 -4.29 -7.41 9.14
N THR A 28 -5.17 -6.58 8.59
CA THR A 28 -4.93 -5.15 8.42
C THR A 28 -4.65 -4.47 9.76
N ALA A 29 -5.46 -4.76 10.79
CA ALA A 29 -5.26 -4.21 12.12
C ALA A 29 -3.91 -4.60 12.70
N GLN A 30 -3.48 -5.85 12.52
CA GLN A 30 -2.19 -6.34 12.98
C GLN A 30 -1.03 -5.65 12.26
N VAL A 31 -1.14 -5.48 10.94
CA VAL A 31 -0.13 -4.78 10.14
C VAL A 31 0.05 -3.34 10.65
N ILE A 32 -1.04 -2.61 10.81
CA ILE A 32 -1.00 -1.23 11.31
C ILE A 32 -0.38 -1.17 12.69
N LYS A 33 -0.77 -2.07 13.59
CA LYS A 33 -0.23 -2.13 14.95
C LYS A 33 1.29 -2.29 14.93
N VAL A 34 1.80 -3.25 14.16
CA VAL A 34 3.24 -3.52 14.09
C VAL A 34 4.00 -2.32 13.49
N LEU A 35 3.48 -1.72 12.42
CA LEU A 35 4.11 -0.56 11.81
C LEU A 35 4.16 0.64 12.75
N ARG A 36 3.11 0.85 13.55
CA ARG A 36 3.09 1.90 14.59
C ARG A 36 4.10 1.63 15.69
N GLU A 37 4.18 0.41 16.16
CA GLU A 37 5.16 0.01 17.19
C GLU A 37 6.59 0.23 16.73
N LYS A 38 6.84 0.08 15.43
CA LYS A 38 8.17 0.35 14.83
C LYS A 38 8.40 1.82 14.52
N GLY A 39 7.44 2.69 14.81
CA GLY A 39 7.56 4.13 14.56
C GLY A 39 7.48 4.51 13.08
N LYS A 40 6.97 3.63 12.22
CA LYS A 40 6.88 3.86 10.78
C LYS A 40 5.57 4.46 10.34
N GLN A 41 4.54 4.40 11.16
CA GLN A 41 3.26 5.05 10.91
C GLN A 41 2.91 5.90 12.12
N LYS A 42 3.26 7.19 12.03
CA LYS A 42 3.16 8.14 13.15
C LYS A 42 1.88 8.96 13.11
N ARG A 43 1.34 9.19 11.92
CA ARG A 43 0.14 10.00 11.71
C ARG A 43 -1.03 9.11 11.34
N ILE A 44 -2.23 9.60 11.64
CA ILE A 44 -3.46 9.03 11.09
C ILE A 44 -3.79 9.85 9.85
N ILE A 45 -3.63 9.24 8.68
CA ILE A 45 -3.98 9.90 7.42
C ILE A 45 -5.46 9.63 7.15
N PRO A 46 -6.30 10.66 7.02
CA PRO A 46 -7.69 10.45 6.65
C PRO A 46 -7.80 9.72 5.31
N TYR A 47 -8.77 8.83 5.19
CA TYR A 47 -8.91 8.04 3.99
C TYR A 47 -10.36 7.95 3.51
N ILE A 48 -10.52 7.72 2.21
CA ILE A 48 -11.80 7.42 1.57
C ILE A 48 -11.71 5.99 1.06
N HIS A 49 -12.56 5.12 1.58
CA HIS A 49 -12.63 3.73 1.16
C HIS A 49 -13.66 3.56 0.05
N VAL A 50 -13.22 3.11 -1.11
CA VAL A 50 -14.08 2.84 -2.25
C VAL A 50 -14.22 1.33 -2.41
N ALA A 51 -15.45 0.83 -2.30
CA ALA A 51 -15.76 -0.58 -2.44
C ALA A 51 -16.87 -0.77 -3.49
N GLY A 52 -16.91 -1.96 -4.07
CA GLY A 52 -17.93 -2.29 -5.08
C GLY A 52 -17.38 -3.24 -6.14
N THR A 53 -18.25 -3.71 -7.03
CA THR A 53 -17.90 -4.63 -8.09
C THR A 53 -17.46 -3.93 -9.37
N ASN A 54 -17.99 -2.72 -9.64
CA ASN A 54 -17.70 -1.96 -10.85
C ASN A 54 -17.44 -0.48 -10.51
N GLY A 55 -16.59 0.16 -11.32
CA GLY A 55 -16.36 1.60 -11.24
C GLY A 55 -15.49 2.08 -10.09
N LYS A 56 -14.89 1.17 -9.31
CA LYS A 56 -14.01 1.56 -8.18
C LYS A 56 -12.86 2.45 -8.62
N GLY A 57 -12.14 2.05 -9.68
CA GLY A 57 -11.01 2.82 -10.19
C GLY A 57 -11.39 4.22 -10.64
N SER A 58 -12.52 4.34 -11.33
CA SER A 58 -13.06 5.64 -11.81
C SER A 58 -13.41 6.54 -10.63
N VAL A 59 -14.06 5.99 -9.61
CA VAL A 59 -14.44 6.74 -8.40
C VAL A 59 -13.20 7.20 -7.64
N CYS A 60 -12.20 6.33 -7.49
CA CYS A 60 -10.93 6.69 -6.85
C CYS A 60 -10.24 7.84 -7.59
N ALA A 61 -10.17 7.77 -8.93
CA ALA A 61 -9.58 8.83 -9.74
C ALA A 61 -10.32 10.16 -9.58
N PHE A 62 -11.64 10.11 -9.51
CA PHE A 62 -12.49 11.28 -9.32
C PHE A 62 -12.22 11.96 -7.97
N PHE A 63 -12.24 11.20 -6.87
CA PHE A 63 -11.93 11.74 -5.54
C PHE A 63 -10.51 12.30 -5.46
N SER A 64 -9.53 11.59 -6.02
CA SER A 64 -8.15 12.06 -6.04
C SER A 64 -8.01 13.39 -6.77
N SER A 65 -8.72 13.55 -7.89
CA SER A 65 -8.71 14.81 -8.66
C SER A 65 -9.32 15.97 -7.87
N ILE A 66 -10.42 15.72 -7.15
CA ILE A 66 -11.06 16.75 -6.32
C ILE A 66 -10.12 17.19 -5.20
N LEU A 67 -9.53 16.27 -4.47
CA LEU A 67 -8.65 16.56 -3.35
C LEU A 67 -7.38 17.28 -3.82
N LYS A 68 -6.85 16.91 -4.97
CA LYS A 68 -5.70 17.58 -5.57
C LYS A 68 -5.99 19.03 -5.91
N LYS A 69 -7.20 19.34 -6.39
CA LYS A 69 -7.63 20.73 -6.66
C LYS A 69 -7.70 21.57 -5.39
N GLU A 70 -7.93 20.94 -4.24
CA GLU A 70 -7.91 21.61 -2.94
C GLU A 70 -6.49 21.73 -2.35
N HIS A 71 -5.46 21.55 -3.18
CA HIS A 71 -4.04 21.60 -2.80
C HIS A 71 -3.63 20.57 -1.75
N MET A 72 -4.36 19.44 -1.70
CA MET A 72 -4.02 18.33 -0.82
C MET A 72 -3.12 17.33 -1.54
N ARG A 73 -2.17 16.78 -0.80
CA ARG A 73 -1.33 15.70 -1.30
C ARG A 73 -2.05 14.38 -1.09
N VAL A 74 -2.36 13.69 -2.18
CA VAL A 74 -3.25 12.53 -2.16
C VAL A 74 -2.51 11.26 -2.56
N GLY A 75 -2.49 10.29 -1.64
CA GLY A 75 -2.07 8.92 -1.94
C GLY A 75 -3.28 8.11 -2.42
N THR A 76 -3.11 7.35 -3.49
CA THR A 76 -4.16 6.48 -4.00
C THR A 76 -3.66 5.04 -4.06
N PHE A 77 -4.42 4.12 -3.46
CA PHE A 77 -4.17 2.70 -3.50
C PHE A 77 -5.27 2.00 -4.27
N VAL A 78 -4.90 1.30 -5.35
CA VAL A 78 -5.85 0.55 -6.18
C VAL A 78 -5.39 -0.89 -6.40
N SER A 79 -6.32 -1.77 -6.68
CA SER A 79 -6.07 -3.19 -6.90
C SER A 79 -7.14 -3.75 -7.82
N PRO A 80 -6.77 -4.60 -8.76
CA PRO A 80 -5.42 -4.99 -9.17
C PRO A 80 -4.77 -3.96 -10.11
N HIS A 81 -3.51 -4.18 -10.51
CA HIS A 81 -2.84 -3.40 -11.54
C HIS A 81 -3.14 -3.99 -12.93
N LEU A 82 -3.01 -3.16 -13.96
CA LEU A 82 -3.24 -3.59 -15.36
C LEU A 82 -1.94 -4.10 -16.01
N VAL A 83 -0.87 -3.35 -15.89
CA VAL A 83 0.43 -3.66 -16.53
C VAL A 83 1.54 -3.70 -15.49
N ASP A 84 1.76 -2.60 -14.77
CA ASP A 84 2.86 -2.45 -13.83
C ASP A 84 2.37 -2.45 -12.39
N PHE A 85 3.09 -3.14 -11.52
CA PHE A 85 2.80 -3.19 -10.08
C PHE A 85 2.67 -1.79 -9.48
N GLU A 86 3.49 -0.84 -9.91
CA GLU A 86 3.54 0.52 -9.40
C GLU A 86 2.23 1.28 -9.60
N GLU A 87 1.37 0.85 -10.51
CA GLU A 87 0.03 1.44 -10.70
C GLU A 87 -0.82 1.38 -9.44
N ARG A 88 -0.55 0.42 -8.56
CA ARG A 88 -1.30 0.22 -7.33
C ARG A 88 -1.13 1.35 -6.32
N ILE A 89 0.00 2.05 -6.37
CA ILE A 89 0.40 3.04 -5.36
C ILE A 89 0.82 4.32 -6.09
N THR A 90 0.00 5.36 -5.96
CA THR A 90 0.31 6.66 -6.58
C THR A 90 0.20 7.77 -5.56
N VAL A 91 0.97 8.84 -5.77
CA VAL A 91 0.85 10.09 -5.01
C VAL A 91 0.70 11.22 -6.03
N ASP A 92 -0.39 11.94 -5.95
CA ASP A 92 -0.73 13.02 -6.89
C ASP A 92 -0.66 12.57 -8.35
N GLY A 93 -1.09 11.33 -8.62
CA GLY A 93 -1.09 10.74 -9.95
C GLY A 93 0.24 10.17 -10.42
N HIS A 94 1.29 10.26 -9.62
CA HIS A 94 2.61 9.71 -9.95
C HIS A 94 2.80 8.35 -9.28
N MET A 95 3.14 7.33 -10.05
CA MET A 95 3.38 5.99 -9.53
C MET A 95 4.59 5.96 -8.61
N ILE A 96 4.53 5.10 -7.59
CA ILE A 96 5.68 4.82 -6.72
C ILE A 96 6.88 4.37 -7.57
N PRO A 97 8.07 4.96 -7.38
CA PRO A 97 9.27 4.50 -8.10
C PRO A 97 9.65 3.07 -7.76
N LYS A 98 10.24 2.37 -8.71
CA LYS A 98 10.70 0.98 -8.52
C LYS A 98 11.71 0.86 -7.37
N GLU A 99 12.57 1.85 -7.20
CA GLU A 99 13.51 1.89 -6.08
C GLU A 99 12.80 1.86 -4.73
N ASP A 100 11.70 2.59 -4.61
CA ASP A 100 10.92 2.63 -3.37
C ASP A 100 10.15 1.33 -3.15
N VAL A 101 9.64 0.71 -4.21
CA VAL A 101 9.04 -0.64 -4.13
C VAL A 101 10.08 -1.63 -3.59
N THR A 102 11.28 -1.60 -4.13
CA THR A 102 12.38 -2.48 -3.71
C THR A 102 12.76 -2.24 -2.25
N ARG A 103 12.96 -0.99 -1.88
CA ARG A 103 13.35 -0.60 -0.53
C ARG A 103 12.30 -0.98 0.51
N LEU A 104 11.05 -0.57 0.26
CA LEU A 104 9.96 -0.86 1.18
C LEU A 104 9.61 -2.34 1.21
N GLY A 105 9.68 -3.01 0.08
CA GLY A 105 9.46 -4.44 0.01
C GLY A 105 10.48 -5.23 0.82
N ASN A 106 11.75 -4.89 0.72
CA ASN A 106 12.80 -5.52 1.55
C ASN A 106 12.53 -5.30 3.03
N TYR A 107 12.16 -4.07 3.40
CA TYR A 107 11.83 -3.75 4.78
C TYR A 107 10.66 -4.60 5.30
N LEU A 108 9.57 -4.67 4.54
CA LEU A 108 8.37 -5.39 4.94
C LEU A 108 8.58 -6.90 5.00
N LEU A 109 9.33 -7.47 4.06
CA LEU A 109 9.60 -8.91 4.03
C LEU A 109 10.46 -9.38 5.21
N ASP A 110 11.23 -8.48 5.82
CA ASP A 110 12.05 -8.79 6.99
C ASP A 110 11.28 -8.65 8.32
N ILE A 111 10.05 -8.12 8.30
CA ILE A 111 9.26 -7.95 9.51
C ILE A 111 8.48 -9.24 9.82
N ASP A 112 8.53 -9.65 11.08
CA ASP A 112 7.62 -10.66 11.61
C ASP A 112 6.37 -9.95 12.14
N PHE A 113 5.27 -10.09 11.40
CA PHE A 113 3.99 -9.49 11.80
C PHE A 113 3.21 -10.35 12.80
N GLY A 114 3.72 -11.56 13.13
CA GLY A 114 3.02 -12.50 14.00
C GLY A 114 1.80 -13.15 13.36
N ILE A 115 1.55 -12.90 12.08
CA ILE A 115 0.44 -13.42 11.29
C ILE A 115 0.87 -13.51 9.83
N GLY A 116 0.33 -14.46 9.09
CA GLY A 116 0.63 -14.60 7.67
C GLY A 116 -0.01 -13.49 6.85
N LEU A 117 0.78 -12.84 6.00
CA LEU A 117 0.31 -11.80 5.09
C LEU A 117 0.07 -12.36 3.70
N THR A 118 -0.96 -11.85 3.03
CA THR A 118 -1.22 -12.09 1.62
C THR A 118 -0.51 -11.04 0.78
N MET A 119 -0.51 -11.23 -0.54
CA MET A 119 -0.01 -10.22 -1.47
C MET A 119 -0.69 -8.86 -1.26
N PHE A 120 -2.02 -8.86 -1.10
CA PHE A 120 -2.77 -7.63 -0.83
C PHE A 120 -2.28 -6.93 0.43
N ASP A 121 -2.05 -7.67 1.49
CA ASP A 121 -1.58 -7.12 2.77
C ASP A 121 -0.21 -6.46 2.64
N TYR A 122 0.71 -7.08 1.90
CA TYR A 122 2.01 -6.47 1.61
C TYR A 122 1.87 -5.20 0.78
N CYS A 123 1.00 -5.21 -0.24
CA CYS A 123 0.75 -4.03 -1.06
C CYS A 123 0.16 -2.88 -0.24
N LEU A 124 -0.80 -3.18 0.62
CA LEU A 124 -1.41 -2.18 1.51
C LEU A 124 -0.39 -1.62 2.49
N ALA A 125 0.42 -2.49 3.12
CA ALA A 125 1.47 -2.06 4.04
C ALA A 125 2.47 -1.15 3.33
N MET A 126 2.89 -1.49 2.12
CA MET A 126 3.79 -0.66 1.31
C MET A 126 3.17 0.70 1.02
N ALA A 127 1.89 0.73 0.63
CA ALA A 127 1.17 1.97 0.37
C ALA A 127 1.13 2.86 1.62
N LEU A 128 0.80 2.30 2.78
CA LEU A 128 0.75 3.04 4.03
C LEU A 128 2.10 3.66 4.39
N LEU A 129 3.18 2.90 4.23
CA LEU A 129 4.53 3.40 4.49
C LEU A 129 4.92 4.52 3.50
N TYR A 130 4.62 4.32 2.23
CA TYR A 130 4.95 5.30 1.20
C TYR A 130 4.17 6.60 1.40
N PHE A 131 2.88 6.51 1.69
CA PHE A 131 2.05 7.70 1.93
C PHE A 131 2.50 8.46 3.18
N GLU A 132 2.95 7.76 4.21
CA GLU A 132 3.55 8.40 5.40
C GLU A 132 4.83 9.14 5.03
N GLU A 133 5.74 8.50 4.29
CA GLU A 133 6.99 9.11 3.85
C GLU A 133 6.76 10.33 2.95
N GLN A 134 5.76 10.25 2.08
CA GLN A 134 5.41 11.33 1.15
C GLN A 134 4.56 12.42 1.80
N GLN A 135 4.24 12.28 3.08
CA GLN A 135 3.44 13.25 3.85
C GLN A 135 2.09 13.54 3.18
N CYS A 136 1.40 12.48 2.76
CA CYS A 136 0.07 12.63 2.17
C CYS A 136 -0.92 13.19 3.18
N ASP A 137 -1.82 14.04 2.70
CA ASP A 137 -2.90 14.62 3.51
C ASP A 137 -4.11 13.70 3.54
N TYR A 138 -4.35 12.96 2.45
CA TYR A 138 -5.44 12.01 2.31
C TYR A 138 -5.00 10.75 1.56
N MET A 139 -5.72 9.67 1.79
CA MET A 139 -5.61 8.42 1.03
C MET A 139 -6.97 8.07 0.43
N VAL A 140 -6.95 7.50 -0.76
CA VAL A 140 -8.16 6.99 -1.43
C VAL A 140 -7.99 5.50 -1.75
#